data_66fcb8fcc4fcb85c002b01af4d087376
#
_entry.id   66fcb8fcc4fcb85c002b01af4d087376
#
_cell.length_a   1.000
_cell.length_b   1.000
_cell.length_c   1.000
_cell.angle_alpha   90.00
_cell.angle_beta   90.00
_cell.angle_gamma   90.00
#
_symmetry.space_group_name_H-M   'P 1'
#
loop_
_entity.id
_entity.type
_entity.pdbx_description
1 polymer ?
#
loop_
_entity_poly.entity_id
_entity_poly.type
_entity_poly.pdbx_seq_one_letter_code
_entity_poly.pdbx_strand_id
1 'polypeptide(L)'
;LPEGMEQDPFFQQFFGQQFGGPGGNGRGNDQPRQQREQSLGSGVIVSPEGYVLTNNHVVDGATDVKVTLSDKREFKALVVGTDPKTDIAVLKLTGDKFNAITLGDSTKVQVGDYALAIGDPFGVGQTVTMGIVSAKGRGNLGIEDYEDFIQTDAPINPGNSGGALVNDRGELVGINTAILSHGSGGNEGIGFAIPINLARNVMGQILDHGKVTRGYLGVVIQPITPAMSKALNMNKLEGALVSDVSAKGPAKDAGVQRGDVILGINGNTVSDSNELRNTISMMQPGQTVKLTVSRNGGTKDIEVKLGELPLSKDEAASDTEKGGSKESLKGITVETLDSDTAQQLQLPESTKGVVVTGVDPSSPAADSGLRKGDVIQEVNHAPVKNAAEFEAAMSKSEKNGALLLVNRGGTTVFVAL
;
A
#
# COMPACT_ATOMS: atom_id res chain seq x y z
N LEU A 1 5.57 2.72 -14.32
CA LEU A 1 5.92 3.19 -12.98
C LEU A 1 5.02 4.36 -12.64
N PRO A 2 4.47 4.49 -11.41
CA PRO A 2 3.76 5.70 -10.99
C PRO A 2 4.69 6.90 -11.09
N GLU A 3 4.23 8.01 -11.70
CA GLU A 3 4.98 9.26 -11.75
C GLU A 3 5.24 9.75 -10.31
N GLY A 4 6.51 9.85 -9.95
CA GLY A 4 6.97 10.23 -8.62
C GLY A 4 7.98 9.26 -8.00
N MET A 5 7.94 7.98 -8.36
CA MET A 5 8.88 6.97 -7.85
C MET A 5 10.32 7.17 -8.38
N GLU A 6 10.47 7.81 -9.55
CA GLU A 6 11.78 8.18 -10.10
C GLU A 6 12.52 9.23 -9.27
N GLN A 7 11.81 9.98 -8.43
CA GLN A 7 12.38 11.03 -7.56
C GLN A 7 12.53 10.57 -6.10
N ASP A 8 12.08 9.36 -5.76
CA ASP A 8 12.28 8.81 -4.45
C ASP A 8 13.78 8.54 -4.22
N PRO A 9 14.41 9.14 -3.19
CA PRO A 9 15.81 8.91 -2.87
C PRO A 9 16.16 7.43 -2.67
N PHE A 10 15.21 6.63 -2.21
CA PHE A 10 15.35 5.19 -2.04
C PHE A 10 15.40 4.47 -3.38
N PHE A 11 14.49 4.81 -4.31
CA PHE A 11 14.48 4.25 -5.65
C PHE A 11 15.72 4.66 -6.44
N GLN A 12 16.14 5.94 -6.36
CA GLN A 12 17.37 6.41 -7.01
C GLN A 12 18.62 5.78 -6.42
N GLN A 13 18.66 5.51 -5.14
CA GLN A 13 19.80 4.90 -4.48
C GLN A 13 19.89 3.39 -4.75
N PHE A 14 18.74 2.71 -4.89
CA PHE A 14 18.68 1.27 -5.14
C PHE A 14 18.76 0.93 -6.63
N PHE A 15 18.19 1.80 -7.49
CA PHE A 15 18.07 1.58 -8.93
C PHE A 15 18.71 2.68 -9.79
N GLY A 16 19.02 3.86 -9.22
CA GLY A 16 19.44 5.05 -9.97
C GLY A 16 20.83 4.98 -10.59
N GLN A 17 21.73 4.09 -10.14
CA GLN A 17 22.99 3.82 -10.83
C GLN A 17 22.80 2.91 -12.05
N GLN A 18 21.67 2.22 -12.16
CA GLN A 18 21.35 1.32 -13.24
C GLN A 18 20.57 1.97 -14.38
N PHE A 19 19.84 3.07 -14.10
CA PHE A 19 19.10 3.86 -15.09
C PHE A 19 19.77 5.21 -15.33
N GLY A 20 21.00 5.19 -15.83
CA GLY A 20 21.89 6.31 -16.05
C GLY A 20 21.24 7.62 -16.47
N GLY A 21 21.32 8.63 -15.61
CA GLY A 21 20.99 10.02 -15.95
C GLY A 21 21.98 10.61 -16.98
N PRO A 22 21.55 11.55 -17.85
CA PRO A 22 22.38 12.12 -18.89
C PRO A 22 23.34 13.19 -18.31
N GLY A 23 24.62 12.89 -18.21
CA GLY A 23 25.62 13.85 -17.78
C GLY A 23 27.06 13.40 -17.99
N GLY A 24 27.53 13.38 -19.22
CA GLY A 24 28.94 13.15 -19.49
C GLY A 24 29.29 13.34 -20.97
N ASN A 25 29.69 14.56 -21.36
CA ASN A 25 30.27 14.84 -22.68
C ASN A 25 31.56 14.03 -22.91
N GLY A 26 31.50 13.06 -23.80
CA GLY A 26 32.66 12.36 -24.32
C GLY A 26 32.41 11.92 -25.77
N ARG A 27 32.98 12.66 -26.73
CA ARG A 27 33.02 12.29 -28.16
C ARG A 27 33.78 10.99 -28.33
N GLY A 28 33.20 10.00 -28.98
CA GLY A 28 33.97 8.88 -29.50
C GLY A 28 33.13 7.65 -29.90
N ASN A 29 32.94 7.51 -31.22
CA ASN A 29 32.70 6.29 -32.01
C ASN A 29 31.44 5.43 -31.69
N ASP A 30 30.46 5.59 -32.57
CA ASP A 30 29.25 4.76 -32.69
C ASP A 30 29.55 3.30 -32.97
N GLN A 31 29.37 2.46 -32.00
CA GLN A 31 28.83 1.10 -32.17
C GLN A 31 27.85 0.87 -31.03
N PRO A 32 26.62 0.33 -31.25
CA PRO A 32 25.69 -0.01 -30.17
C PRO A 32 26.27 -1.24 -29.44
N ARG A 33 27.03 -1.00 -28.39
CA ARG A 33 27.32 -2.00 -27.38
C ARG A 33 26.01 -2.18 -26.58
N GLN A 34 25.34 -3.31 -26.78
CA GLN A 34 24.38 -3.81 -25.83
C GLN A 34 25.11 -3.97 -24.49
N GLN A 35 25.00 -2.97 -23.62
CA GLN A 35 25.37 -3.10 -22.23
C GLN A 35 24.41 -4.12 -21.62
N ARG A 36 24.90 -5.29 -21.24
CA ARG A 36 24.18 -6.24 -20.40
C ARG A 36 24.12 -5.61 -19.01
N GLU A 37 22.99 -5.05 -18.67
CA GLU A 37 22.69 -4.70 -17.29
C GLU A 37 22.46 -5.98 -16.51
N GLN A 38 23.21 -6.19 -15.41
CA GLN A 38 23.04 -7.32 -14.52
C GLN A 38 22.43 -6.79 -13.22
N SER A 39 21.18 -7.17 -12.96
CA SER A 39 20.58 -7.01 -11.64
C SER A 39 20.99 -8.19 -10.76
N LEU A 40 21.31 -7.90 -9.50
CA LEU A 40 21.65 -8.90 -8.49
C LEU A 40 20.57 -8.96 -7.44
N GLY A 41 20.16 -10.18 -7.09
CA GLY A 41 19.22 -10.44 -6.02
C GLY A 41 19.36 -11.85 -5.50
N SER A 42 18.55 -12.19 -4.53
CA SER A 42 18.50 -13.51 -3.91
C SER A 42 17.18 -14.22 -4.22
N GLY A 43 17.12 -15.53 -3.94
CA GLY A 43 15.91 -16.32 -4.06
C GLY A 43 15.91 -17.49 -3.08
N VAL A 44 14.74 -18.05 -2.84
CA VAL A 44 14.54 -19.17 -1.90
C VAL A 44 13.89 -20.33 -2.62
N ILE A 45 14.56 -21.51 -2.63
CA ILE A 45 13.96 -22.73 -3.17
C ILE A 45 12.92 -23.25 -2.20
N VAL A 46 11.66 -23.29 -2.63
CA VAL A 46 10.50 -23.60 -1.78
C VAL A 46 9.86 -24.96 -2.11
N SER A 47 10.33 -25.63 -3.14
CA SER A 47 9.88 -26.98 -3.47
C SER A 47 11.00 -27.87 -4.03
N PRO A 48 10.92 -29.21 -3.81
CA PRO A 48 11.90 -30.16 -4.39
C PRO A 48 11.89 -30.18 -5.93
N GLU A 49 10.80 -29.74 -6.54
CA GLU A 49 10.67 -29.63 -7.99
C GLU A 49 11.42 -28.42 -8.56
N GLY A 50 11.96 -27.54 -7.71
CA GLY A 50 12.75 -26.38 -8.10
C GLY A 50 11.95 -25.10 -8.30
N TYR A 51 10.83 -24.92 -7.60
CA TYR A 51 10.20 -23.61 -7.51
C TYR A 51 11.00 -22.71 -6.56
N VAL A 52 11.19 -21.45 -6.98
CA VAL A 52 11.93 -20.44 -6.24
C VAL A 52 11.02 -19.23 -6.05
N LEU A 53 10.98 -18.72 -4.83
CA LEU A 53 10.40 -17.40 -4.53
C LEU A 53 11.52 -16.36 -4.54
N THR A 54 11.24 -15.22 -5.14
CA THR A 54 12.07 -14.01 -5.11
C THR A 54 11.19 -12.77 -5.19
N ASN A 55 11.76 -11.58 -5.22
CA ASN A 55 10.99 -10.35 -5.46
C ASN A 55 10.74 -10.13 -6.95
N ASN A 56 9.62 -9.46 -7.26
CA ASN A 56 9.31 -9.06 -8.62
C ASN A 56 10.37 -8.09 -9.17
N HIS A 57 10.77 -7.08 -8.40
CA HIS A 57 11.76 -6.09 -8.83
C HIS A 57 13.13 -6.71 -9.17
N VAL A 58 13.48 -7.88 -8.64
CA VAL A 58 14.72 -8.62 -8.97
C VAL A 58 14.70 -9.15 -10.40
N VAL A 59 13.53 -9.50 -10.92
CA VAL A 59 13.37 -10.15 -12.23
C VAL A 59 12.60 -9.29 -13.24
N ASP A 60 12.14 -8.12 -12.85
CA ASP A 60 11.40 -7.22 -13.73
C ASP A 60 12.28 -6.75 -14.90
N GLY A 61 11.72 -6.82 -16.12
CA GLY A 61 12.44 -6.49 -17.34
C GLY A 61 13.57 -7.45 -17.73
N ALA A 62 13.85 -8.50 -16.94
CA ALA A 62 14.91 -9.46 -17.22
C ALA A 62 14.57 -10.33 -18.45
N THR A 63 15.46 -10.39 -19.43
CA THR A 63 15.34 -11.27 -20.60
C THR A 63 15.78 -12.70 -20.30
N ASP A 64 16.75 -12.87 -19.41
CA ASP A 64 17.28 -14.15 -18.95
C ASP A 64 17.54 -14.09 -17.45
N VAL A 65 17.03 -15.08 -16.71
CA VAL A 65 17.27 -15.23 -15.28
C VAL A 65 18.17 -16.45 -15.06
N LYS A 66 19.28 -16.22 -14.35
CA LYS A 66 20.24 -17.26 -13.96
C LYS A 66 20.29 -17.36 -12.46
N VAL A 67 20.18 -18.56 -11.93
CA VAL A 67 20.26 -18.84 -10.49
C VAL A 67 21.51 -19.63 -10.20
N THR A 68 22.33 -19.13 -9.29
CA THR A 68 23.53 -19.81 -8.78
C THR A 68 23.27 -20.27 -7.36
N LEU A 69 23.41 -21.57 -7.11
CA LEU A 69 23.23 -22.14 -5.77
C LEU A 69 24.50 -21.97 -4.90
N SER A 70 24.35 -22.22 -3.60
CA SER A 70 25.48 -22.15 -2.64
C SER A 70 26.62 -23.11 -2.99
N ASP A 71 26.33 -24.25 -3.64
CA ASP A 71 27.31 -25.23 -4.14
C ASP A 71 27.90 -24.86 -5.50
N LYS A 72 27.63 -23.64 -6.01
CA LYS A 72 28.11 -23.09 -7.27
C LYS A 72 27.50 -23.71 -8.53
N ARG A 73 26.51 -24.57 -8.41
CA ARG A 73 25.74 -25.01 -9.58
C ARG A 73 24.91 -23.85 -10.11
N GLU A 74 24.83 -23.76 -11.43
CA GLU A 74 24.12 -22.70 -12.13
C GLU A 74 22.95 -23.29 -12.91
N PHE A 75 21.83 -22.64 -12.85
CA PHE A 75 20.59 -23.02 -13.54
C PHE A 75 20.00 -21.83 -14.28
N LYS A 76 19.48 -22.09 -15.48
CA LYS A 76 18.58 -21.15 -16.12
C LYS A 76 17.22 -21.28 -15.44
N ALA A 77 16.64 -20.16 -15.03
CA ALA A 77 15.33 -20.11 -14.41
C ALA A 77 14.28 -19.60 -15.42
N LEU A 78 13.12 -20.20 -15.40
CA LEU A 78 11.93 -19.71 -16.09
C LEU A 78 11.11 -18.86 -15.12
N VAL A 79 10.74 -17.64 -15.49
CA VAL A 79 9.76 -16.85 -14.73
C VAL A 79 8.37 -17.45 -14.99
N VAL A 80 7.79 -18.08 -13.97
CA VAL A 80 6.45 -18.69 -14.03
C VAL A 80 5.37 -17.63 -13.99
N GLY A 81 5.57 -16.61 -13.15
CA GLY A 81 4.71 -15.45 -13.04
C GLY A 81 5.19 -14.49 -11.97
N THR A 82 4.67 -13.30 -12.01
CA THR A 82 5.01 -12.21 -11.10
C THR A 82 3.75 -11.53 -10.58
N ASP A 83 3.88 -10.90 -9.42
CA ASP A 83 2.88 -10.03 -8.84
C ASP A 83 3.53 -8.72 -8.38
N PRO A 84 3.57 -7.69 -9.23
CA PRO A 84 4.16 -6.39 -8.91
C PRO A 84 3.55 -5.72 -7.68
N LYS A 85 2.28 -6.00 -7.39
CA LYS A 85 1.54 -5.37 -6.28
C LYS A 85 1.94 -5.86 -4.89
N THR A 86 2.60 -6.99 -4.79
CA THR A 86 3.17 -7.54 -3.54
C THR A 86 4.66 -7.76 -3.62
N ASP A 87 5.27 -7.38 -4.75
CA ASP A 87 6.69 -7.59 -5.06
C ASP A 87 7.15 -9.07 -4.95
N ILE A 88 6.31 -10.02 -5.41
CA ILE A 88 6.63 -11.45 -5.43
C ILE A 88 6.77 -11.95 -6.86
N ALA A 89 7.81 -12.75 -7.12
CA ALA A 89 7.98 -13.52 -8.34
C ALA A 89 8.19 -15.00 -8.04
N VAL A 90 7.67 -15.86 -8.92
CA VAL A 90 7.84 -17.32 -8.89
C VAL A 90 8.67 -17.75 -10.07
N LEU A 91 9.81 -18.40 -9.78
CA LEU A 91 10.68 -18.96 -10.79
C LEU A 91 10.62 -20.48 -10.76
N LYS A 92 11.02 -21.09 -11.87
CA LYS A 92 11.17 -22.54 -12.02
C LYS A 92 12.57 -22.88 -12.52
N LEU A 93 13.30 -23.63 -11.73
CA LEU A 93 14.57 -24.23 -12.15
C LEU A 93 14.32 -25.55 -12.89
N THR A 94 15.12 -25.81 -13.93
CA THR A 94 15.14 -27.08 -14.63
C THR A 94 16.29 -27.93 -14.11
N GLY A 95 16.00 -29.09 -13.56
CA GLY A 95 17.02 -30.00 -12.99
C GLY A 95 16.37 -31.11 -12.19
N ASP A 96 17.23 -31.88 -11.51
CA ASP A 96 16.82 -32.93 -10.59
C ASP A 96 16.24 -32.35 -9.28
N LYS A 97 16.12 -33.17 -8.25
CA LYS A 97 15.59 -32.73 -6.95
C LYS A 97 16.45 -31.67 -6.29
N PHE A 98 15.79 -30.63 -5.79
CA PHE A 98 16.40 -29.55 -5.05
C PHE A 98 16.10 -29.68 -3.55
N ASN A 99 17.01 -29.18 -2.73
CA ASN A 99 16.75 -29.02 -1.29
C ASN A 99 15.85 -27.80 -1.09
N ALA A 100 14.62 -28.01 -0.69
CA ALA A 100 13.66 -26.97 -0.41
C ALA A 100 13.68 -26.59 1.07
N ILE A 101 13.46 -25.31 1.36
CA ILE A 101 13.28 -24.83 2.72
C ILE A 101 11.91 -25.26 3.25
N THR A 102 11.82 -25.45 4.58
CA THR A 102 10.52 -25.63 5.24
C THR A 102 9.79 -24.30 5.32
N LEU A 103 8.56 -24.25 4.81
CA LEU A 103 7.71 -23.06 4.92
C LEU A 103 7.12 -22.99 6.33
N GLY A 104 7.36 -21.88 7.02
CA GLY A 104 6.77 -21.56 8.30
C GLY A 104 5.34 -21.01 8.19
N ASP A 105 4.89 -20.39 9.26
CA ASP A 105 3.60 -19.71 9.36
C ASP A 105 3.80 -18.30 9.92
N SER A 106 3.71 -17.29 9.06
CA SER A 106 3.94 -15.90 9.44
C SER A 106 2.90 -15.32 10.40
N THR A 107 1.73 -15.96 10.56
CA THR A 107 0.74 -15.54 11.58
C THR A 107 1.23 -15.81 13.00
N LYS A 108 2.08 -16.82 13.19
CA LYS A 108 2.62 -17.23 14.51
C LYS A 108 3.85 -16.44 14.92
N VAL A 109 4.48 -15.72 14.00
CA VAL A 109 5.62 -14.86 14.30
C VAL A 109 5.22 -13.80 15.33
N GLN A 110 6.06 -13.55 16.31
CA GLN A 110 5.85 -12.57 17.37
C GLN A 110 6.98 -11.54 17.39
N VAL A 111 6.67 -10.33 17.87
CA VAL A 111 7.69 -9.30 18.11
C VAL A 111 8.62 -9.82 19.22
N GLY A 112 9.94 -9.75 18.96
CA GLY A 112 10.98 -10.29 19.81
C GLY A 112 11.48 -11.68 19.40
N ASP A 113 10.82 -12.39 18.46
CA ASP A 113 11.33 -13.64 17.92
C ASP A 113 12.67 -13.42 17.19
N TYR A 114 13.58 -14.37 17.29
CA TYR A 114 14.81 -14.33 16.50
C TYR A 114 14.50 -14.43 15.01
N ALA A 115 15.19 -13.61 14.22
CA ALA A 115 15.09 -13.56 12.77
C ALA A 115 16.48 -13.60 12.14
N LEU A 116 16.67 -14.51 11.16
CA LEU A 116 17.89 -14.57 10.37
C LEU A 116 17.55 -14.20 8.94
N ALA A 117 18.20 -13.15 8.43
CA ALA A 117 18.07 -12.75 7.03
C ALA A 117 19.21 -13.40 6.23
N ILE A 118 18.85 -14.12 5.16
CA ILE A 118 19.76 -14.87 4.31
C ILE A 118 19.66 -14.33 2.88
N GLY A 119 20.79 -14.05 2.27
CA GLY A 119 20.86 -13.57 0.89
C GLY A 119 22.29 -13.48 0.38
N ASP A 120 22.49 -12.77 -0.71
CA ASP A 120 23.81 -12.52 -1.30
C ASP A 120 24.03 -11.01 -1.47
N PRO A 121 24.32 -10.28 -0.36
CA PRO A 121 24.48 -8.84 -0.41
C PRO A 121 25.67 -8.50 -1.31
N PHE A 122 25.48 -7.59 -2.25
CA PHE A 122 26.48 -7.10 -3.19
C PHE A 122 27.15 -8.18 -4.06
N GLY A 123 26.60 -9.40 -4.15
CA GLY A 123 27.17 -10.51 -4.92
C GLY A 123 28.49 -11.05 -4.37
N VAL A 124 28.78 -10.84 -3.09
CA VAL A 124 30.04 -11.31 -2.46
C VAL A 124 29.95 -12.75 -1.93
N GLY A 125 28.77 -13.37 -2.04
CA GLY A 125 28.47 -14.72 -1.59
C GLY A 125 27.40 -14.78 -0.52
N GLN A 126 26.81 -15.97 -0.34
CA GLN A 126 25.74 -16.19 0.62
C GLN A 126 26.13 -15.70 2.02
N THR A 127 25.31 -14.84 2.58
CA THR A 127 25.53 -14.20 3.88
C THR A 127 24.29 -14.41 4.76
N VAL A 128 24.53 -14.57 6.06
CA VAL A 128 23.48 -14.67 7.07
C VAL A 128 23.69 -13.53 8.07
N THR A 129 22.64 -12.75 8.29
CA THR A 129 22.60 -11.75 9.35
C THR A 129 21.53 -12.12 10.36
N MET A 130 21.68 -11.70 11.63
CA MET A 130 20.76 -12.03 12.72
C MET A 130 20.23 -10.76 13.37
N GLY A 131 18.98 -10.78 13.72
CA GLY A 131 18.28 -9.78 14.52
C GLY A 131 17.03 -10.39 15.13
N ILE A 132 16.03 -9.56 15.36
CA ILE A 132 14.72 -9.95 15.88
C ILE A 132 13.60 -9.43 14.95
N VAL A 133 12.41 -9.94 15.15
CA VAL A 133 11.19 -9.32 14.63
C VAL A 133 10.92 -8.07 15.44
N SER A 134 11.09 -6.90 14.85
CA SER A 134 10.90 -5.60 15.51
C SER A 134 9.44 -5.15 15.50
N ALA A 135 8.68 -5.53 14.46
CA ALA A 135 7.23 -5.26 14.33
C ALA A 135 6.57 -6.20 13.31
N LYS A 136 5.24 -6.21 13.28
CA LYS A 136 4.41 -6.93 12.31
C LYS A 136 3.35 -6.00 11.74
N GLY A 137 2.77 -6.37 10.60
CA GLY A 137 1.67 -5.62 10.02
C GLY A 137 2.07 -4.23 9.55
N ARG A 138 3.35 -4.02 9.23
CA ARG A 138 3.80 -2.72 8.71
C ARG A 138 3.20 -2.49 7.32
N GLY A 139 2.44 -1.42 7.19
CA GLY A 139 1.80 -0.99 5.96
C GLY A 139 1.66 0.53 5.91
N ASN A 140 1.11 1.03 4.80
CA ASN A 140 1.01 2.46 4.49
C ASN A 140 2.39 3.16 4.44
N LEU A 141 3.42 2.41 4.03
CA LEU A 141 4.78 2.92 3.85
C LEU A 141 4.98 3.48 2.43
N GLY A 142 4.09 3.10 1.50
CA GLY A 142 4.15 3.48 0.08
C GLY A 142 5.23 2.74 -0.70
N ILE A 143 5.65 1.58 -0.22
CA ILE A 143 6.63 0.70 -0.88
C ILE A 143 5.92 -0.16 -1.92
N GLU A 144 4.78 -0.78 -1.51
CA GLU A 144 3.98 -1.66 -2.36
C GLU A 144 2.48 -1.35 -2.24
N ASP A 145 1.67 -1.82 -3.21
CA ASP A 145 0.22 -1.65 -3.16
C ASP A 145 -0.43 -2.41 -1.98
N TYR A 146 0.11 -3.61 -1.65
CA TYR A 146 -0.35 -4.47 -0.56
C TYR A 146 0.78 -4.75 0.41
N GLU A 147 0.81 -4.00 1.49
CA GLU A 147 1.85 -4.05 2.51
C GLU A 147 1.34 -4.72 3.78
N ASP A 148 2.07 -5.72 4.27
CA ASP A 148 1.85 -6.39 5.56
C ASP A 148 3.20 -6.83 6.12
N PHE A 149 4.23 -5.98 6.03
CA PHE A 149 5.61 -6.37 6.24
C PHE A 149 5.89 -6.82 7.67
N ILE A 150 6.75 -7.84 7.78
CA ILE A 150 7.51 -8.14 8.99
C ILE A 150 8.70 -7.18 9.02
N GLN A 151 8.82 -6.39 10.07
CA GLN A 151 9.98 -5.52 10.31
C GLN A 151 11.01 -6.28 11.13
N THR A 152 12.30 -6.17 10.75
CA THR A 152 13.43 -6.76 11.48
C THR A 152 14.60 -5.77 11.54
N ASP A 153 15.42 -5.88 12.58
CA ASP A 153 16.71 -5.20 12.69
C ASP A 153 17.89 -6.06 12.21
N ALA A 154 17.62 -7.31 11.78
CA ALA A 154 18.62 -8.09 11.04
C ALA A 154 19.10 -7.28 9.83
N PRO A 155 20.41 -7.06 9.64
CA PRO A 155 20.92 -6.27 8.55
C PRO A 155 20.52 -6.82 7.17
N ILE A 156 19.63 -6.09 6.46
CA ILE A 156 19.25 -6.32 5.07
C ILE A 156 19.94 -5.23 4.24
N ASN A 157 20.59 -5.61 3.16
CA ASN A 157 21.30 -4.70 2.24
C ASN A 157 20.99 -5.09 0.80
N PRO A 158 21.31 -4.25 -0.20
CA PRO A 158 21.16 -4.56 -1.63
C PRO A 158 21.75 -5.92 -1.98
N GLY A 159 20.96 -6.77 -2.64
CA GLY A 159 21.30 -8.17 -2.96
C GLY A 159 20.65 -9.19 -2.01
N ASN A 160 20.21 -8.80 -0.80
CA ASN A 160 19.39 -9.67 0.05
C ASN A 160 17.92 -9.74 -0.39
N SER A 161 17.45 -8.82 -1.23
CA SER A 161 16.10 -8.81 -1.79
C SER A 161 15.78 -10.12 -2.47
N GLY A 162 14.62 -10.72 -2.17
CA GLY A 162 14.21 -12.05 -2.62
C GLY A 162 14.75 -13.20 -1.77
N GLY A 163 15.68 -12.94 -0.87
CA GLY A 163 16.25 -13.92 0.07
C GLY A 163 15.30 -14.24 1.23
N ALA A 164 15.74 -15.20 2.06
CA ALA A 164 14.94 -15.73 3.16
C ALA A 164 15.02 -14.86 4.42
N LEU A 165 13.87 -14.66 5.09
CA LEU A 165 13.80 -14.40 6.52
C LEU A 165 13.34 -15.67 7.20
N VAL A 166 14.17 -16.24 8.09
CA VAL A 166 13.86 -17.50 8.79
C VAL A 166 13.82 -17.31 10.30
N ASN A 167 13.05 -18.16 10.96
CA ASN A 167 13.00 -18.20 12.42
C ASN A 167 14.17 -19.06 13.00
N ASP A 168 14.18 -19.23 14.32
CA ASP A 168 15.16 -20.04 15.08
C ASP A 168 15.13 -21.54 14.75
N ARG A 169 14.06 -22.03 14.09
CA ARG A 169 13.94 -23.41 13.61
C ARG A 169 14.36 -23.59 12.15
N GLY A 170 14.82 -22.51 11.49
CA GLY A 170 15.16 -22.53 10.08
C GLY A 170 13.94 -22.58 9.14
N GLU A 171 12.75 -22.27 9.64
CA GLU A 171 11.54 -22.20 8.82
C GLU A 171 11.44 -20.81 8.16
N LEU A 172 11.07 -20.77 6.89
CA LEU A 172 10.86 -19.52 6.14
C LEU A 172 9.63 -18.79 6.66
N VAL A 173 9.79 -17.60 7.20
CA VAL A 173 8.71 -16.77 7.72
C VAL A 173 8.47 -15.51 6.88
N GLY A 174 9.42 -15.13 6.02
CA GLY A 174 9.27 -14.00 5.11
C GLY A 174 10.27 -14.02 3.96
N ILE A 175 10.03 -13.18 2.96
CA ILE A 175 10.93 -12.87 1.84
C ILE A 175 11.47 -11.46 2.06
N ASN A 176 12.78 -11.31 2.20
CA ASN A 176 13.42 -10.00 2.36
C ASN A 176 13.12 -9.12 1.14
N THR A 177 12.74 -7.87 1.34
CA THR A 177 12.38 -7.00 0.20
C THR A 177 13.02 -5.61 0.27
N ALA A 178 12.84 -4.87 1.34
CA ALA A 178 13.18 -3.45 1.39
C ALA A 178 13.85 -3.05 2.71
N ILE A 179 14.47 -1.87 2.72
CA ILE A 179 14.97 -1.19 3.91
C ILE A 179 14.45 0.25 3.94
N LEU A 180 14.29 0.83 5.13
CA LEU A 180 14.15 2.28 5.30
C LEU A 180 15.52 2.85 5.62
N SER A 181 15.98 3.82 4.81
CA SER A 181 17.26 4.51 5.00
C SER A 181 17.09 6.01 4.76
N HIS A 182 17.64 6.84 5.65
CA HIS A 182 17.59 8.30 5.55
C HIS A 182 18.87 8.86 4.90
N GLY A 183 19.20 8.40 3.68
CA GLY A 183 20.23 9.06 2.86
C GLY A 183 21.68 8.58 3.02
N SER A 184 21.98 7.63 3.92
CA SER A 184 23.33 7.09 4.13
C SER A 184 23.66 5.83 3.31
N GLY A 185 22.68 5.24 2.62
CA GLY A 185 22.87 4.09 1.72
C GLY A 185 23.05 2.74 2.38
N GLY A 186 22.87 2.63 3.69
CA GLY A 186 23.00 1.40 4.44
C GLY A 186 21.79 1.09 5.31
N ASN A 187 21.71 -0.14 5.83
CA ASN A 187 20.70 -0.54 6.79
C ASN A 187 20.86 0.22 8.11
N GLU A 188 19.82 0.95 8.52
CA GLU A 188 19.75 1.68 9.80
C GLU A 188 19.00 0.88 10.88
N GLY A 189 18.91 -0.43 10.74
CA GLY A 189 18.17 -1.31 11.67
C GLY A 189 16.68 -1.41 11.35
N ILE A 190 16.26 -1.02 10.14
CA ILE A 190 14.87 -1.08 9.69
C ILE A 190 14.83 -1.81 8.35
N GLY A 191 14.69 -3.13 8.42
CA GLY A 191 14.49 -4.00 7.27
C GLY A 191 13.07 -4.55 7.22
N PHE A 192 12.58 -4.86 6.02
CA PHE A 192 11.25 -5.39 5.78
C PHE A 192 11.29 -6.70 5.01
N ALA A 193 10.39 -7.61 5.39
CA ALA A 193 10.17 -8.86 4.67
C ALA A 193 8.68 -9.07 4.42
N ILE A 194 8.35 -9.57 3.23
CA ILE A 194 7.00 -9.97 2.85
C ILE A 194 6.65 -11.25 3.60
N PRO A 195 5.53 -11.32 4.36
CA PRO A 195 5.16 -12.52 5.09
C PRO A 195 5.01 -13.75 4.21
N ILE A 196 5.50 -14.90 4.67
CA ILE A 196 5.47 -16.13 3.86
C ILE A 196 4.07 -16.59 3.50
N ASN A 197 3.07 -16.34 4.36
CA ASN A 197 1.69 -16.72 4.04
C ASN A 197 1.13 -15.91 2.86
N LEU A 198 1.51 -14.63 2.73
CA LEU A 198 1.19 -13.81 1.56
C LEU A 198 1.89 -14.35 0.31
N ALA A 199 3.22 -14.58 0.39
CA ALA A 199 4.00 -15.11 -0.73
C ALA A 199 3.50 -16.49 -1.18
N ARG A 200 3.11 -17.37 -0.25
CA ARG A 200 2.50 -18.68 -0.53
C ARG A 200 1.18 -18.56 -1.27
N ASN A 201 0.31 -17.63 -0.86
CA ASN A 201 -0.97 -17.38 -1.53
C ASN A 201 -0.75 -16.90 -2.97
N VAL A 202 0.14 -15.93 -3.16
CA VAL A 202 0.53 -15.41 -4.48
C VAL A 202 1.09 -16.53 -5.36
N MET A 203 2.03 -17.33 -4.84
CA MET A 203 2.60 -18.49 -5.56
C MET A 203 1.52 -19.49 -5.96
N GLY A 204 0.60 -19.84 -5.05
CA GLY A 204 -0.50 -20.76 -5.35
C GLY A 204 -1.37 -20.27 -6.52
N GLN A 205 -1.77 -18.99 -6.50
CA GLN A 205 -2.55 -18.42 -7.58
C GLN A 205 -1.80 -18.38 -8.92
N ILE A 206 -0.49 -18.06 -8.91
CA ILE A 206 0.35 -18.07 -10.12
C ILE A 206 0.44 -19.48 -10.69
N LEU A 207 0.66 -20.50 -9.84
CA LEU A 207 0.76 -21.91 -10.29
C LEU A 207 -0.55 -22.46 -10.82
N ASP A 208 -1.68 -22.13 -10.16
CA ASP A 208 -3.01 -22.67 -10.51
C ASP A 208 -3.66 -21.93 -11.70
N HIS A 209 -3.43 -20.62 -11.80
CA HIS A 209 -4.17 -19.74 -12.73
C HIS A 209 -3.29 -18.87 -13.64
N GLY A 210 -1.97 -18.92 -13.48
CA GLY A 210 -1.02 -18.12 -14.25
C GLY A 210 -0.99 -16.63 -13.87
N LYS A 211 -1.86 -16.17 -13.00
CA LYS A 211 -1.99 -14.77 -12.55
C LYS A 211 -2.56 -14.67 -11.15
N VAL A 212 -2.32 -13.55 -10.50
CA VAL A 212 -2.96 -13.23 -9.22
C VAL A 212 -4.24 -12.47 -9.47
N THR A 213 -5.35 -12.97 -8.91
CA THR A 213 -6.65 -12.30 -8.88
C THR A 213 -6.97 -11.87 -7.46
N ARG A 214 -7.60 -10.71 -7.31
CA ARG A 214 -7.90 -10.14 -5.99
C ARG A 214 -9.38 -9.94 -5.79
N GLY A 215 -9.83 -10.27 -4.58
CA GLY A 215 -11.17 -9.88 -4.15
C GLY A 215 -11.31 -8.36 -4.13
N TYR A 216 -12.49 -7.87 -4.46
CA TYR A 216 -12.82 -6.46 -4.56
C TYR A 216 -14.16 -6.16 -3.90
N LEU A 217 -14.17 -5.19 -2.97
CA LEU A 217 -15.39 -4.69 -2.33
C LEU A 217 -16.02 -3.52 -3.08
N GLY A 218 -15.21 -2.68 -3.71
CA GLY A 218 -15.68 -1.44 -4.34
C GLY A 218 -15.95 -0.32 -3.32
N VAL A 219 -15.07 -0.18 -2.35
CA VAL A 219 -15.08 0.90 -1.36
C VAL A 219 -13.74 1.62 -1.36
N VAL A 220 -13.77 2.93 -1.09
CA VAL A 220 -12.59 3.69 -0.68
C VAL A 220 -12.60 3.73 0.85
N ILE A 221 -11.49 3.33 1.45
CA ILE A 221 -11.34 3.24 2.90
C ILE A 221 -10.19 4.10 3.40
N GLN A 222 -10.30 4.54 4.63
CA GLN A 222 -9.26 5.32 5.30
C GLN A 222 -9.09 4.90 6.77
N PRO A 223 -7.89 5.13 7.35
CA PRO A 223 -7.63 4.87 8.76
C PRO A 223 -8.45 5.82 9.65
N ILE A 224 -8.75 5.39 10.87
CA ILE A 224 -9.49 6.18 11.85
C ILE A 224 -8.51 6.94 12.73
N THR A 225 -8.54 8.26 12.64
CA THR A 225 -7.76 9.14 13.55
C THR A 225 -8.46 9.31 14.90
N PRO A 226 -7.75 9.74 15.96
CA PRO A 226 -8.38 10.04 17.25
C PRO A 226 -9.51 11.05 17.17
N ALA A 227 -9.38 12.07 16.31
CA ALA A 227 -10.43 13.06 16.09
C ALA A 227 -11.66 12.44 15.40
N MET A 228 -11.48 11.56 14.41
CA MET A 228 -12.57 10.82 13.76
C MET A 228 -13.26 9.86 14.72
N SER A 229 -12.52 9.11 15.53
CA SER A 229 -13.07 8.21 16.54
C SER A 229 -14.01 8.98 17.50
N LYS A 230 -13.58 10.16 17.95
CA LYS A 230 -14.40 11.03 18.80
C LYS A 230 -15.66 11.52 18.08
N ALA A 231 -15.54 11.97 16.82
CA ALA A 231 -16.66 12.46 16.03
C ALA A 231 -17.67 11.34 15.69
N LEU A 232 -17.19 10.11 15.53
CA LEU A 232 -17.99 8.91 15.27
C LEU A 232 -18.51 8.25 16.56
N ASN A 233 -18.22 8.81 17.75
CA ASN A 233 -18.56 8.25 19.06
C ASN A 233 -18.05 6.81 19.26
N MET A 234 -16.83 6.53 18.78
CA MET A 234 -16.19 5.24 18.92
C MET A 234 -15.33 5.19 20.18
N ASN A 235 -15.30 4.03 20.84
CA ASN A 235 -14.50 3.82 22.05
C ASN A 235 -13.06 3.36 21.75
N LYS A 236 -12.79 2.94 20.52
CA LYS A 236 -11.50 2.40 20.07
C LYS A 236 -11.13 2.94 18.70
N LEU A 237 -9.83 2.96 18.42
CA LEU A 237 -9.25 3.33 17.11
C LEU A 237 -9.09 2.08 16.24
N GLU A 238 -10.14 1.29 16.08
CA GLU A 238 -10.14 0.03 15.33
C GLU A 238 -11.10 0.13 14.14
N GLY A 239 -10.75 -0.55 13.04
CA GLY A 239 -11.56 -0.65 11.84
C GLY A 239 -11.12 0.28 10.70
N ALA A 240 -11.91 0.26 9.63
CA ALA A 240 -11.69 1.03 8.41
C ALA A 240 -12.92 1.89 8.10
N LEU A 241 -12.74 3.21 8.02
CA LEU A 241 -13.82 4.15 7.66
C LEU A 241 -14.03 4.13 6.15
N VAL A 242 -15.26 3.88 5.72
CA VAL A 242 -15.67 3.94 4.32
C VAL A 242 -15.89 5.39 3.92
N SER A 243 -14.97 5.95 3.13
CA SER A 243 -15.06 7.34 2.64
C SER A 243 -15.84 7.43 1.33
N ASP A 244 -15.85 6.37 0.52
CA ASP A 244 -16.71 6.30 -0.66
C ASP A 244 -17.09 4.86 -1.02
N VAL A 245 -18.16 4.72 -1.82
CA VAL A 245 -18.65 3.43 -2.31
C VAL A 245 -18.84 3.52 -3.81
N SER A 246 -18.13 2.69 -4.55
CA SER A 246 -18.22 2.62 -6.01
C SER A 246 -19.65 2.36 -6.46
N ALA A 247 -20.16 3.18 -7.37
CA ALA A 247 -21.54 3.09 -7.85
C ALA A 247 -21.89 1.73 -8.50
N LYS A 248 -20.89 1.02 -9.03
CA LYS A 248 -21.02 -0.31 -9.65
C LYS A 248 -20.28 -1.39 -8.87
N GLY A 249 -19.92 -1.14 -7.60
CA GLY A 249 -19.16 -2.07 -6.78
C GLY A 249 -20.03 -3.01 -5.94
N PRO A 250 -19.52 -4.20 -5.58
CA PRO A 250 -20.22 -5.19 -4.77
C PRO A 250 -20.75 -4.65 -3.43
N ALA A 251 -19.99 -3.78 -2.77
CA ALA A 251 -20.38 -3.15 -1.51
C ALA A 251 -21.65 -2.31 -1.64
N LYS A 252 -21.84 -1.62 -2.79
CA LYS A 252 -23.04 -0.84 -3.08
C LYS A 252 -24.28 -1.70 -3.15
N ASP A 253 -24.18 -2.82 -3.88
CA ASP A 253 -25.29 -3.77 -4.07
C ASP A 253 -25.68 -4.43 -2.74
N ALA A 254 -24.70 -4.66 -1.86
CA ALA A 254 -24.90 -5.20 -0.52
C ALA A 254 -25.43 -4.19 0.51
N GLY A 255 -25.45 -2.90 0.17
CA GLY A 255 -25.95 -1.84 1.05
C GLY A 255 -24.94 -1.28 2.04
N VAL A 256 -23.64 -1.41 1.77
CA VAL A 256 -22.59 -0.63 2.45
C VAL A 256 -22.73 0.84 2.06
N GLN A 257 -22.50 1.74 3.00
CA GLN A 257 -22.71 3.17 2.83
C GLN A 257 -21.45 3.94 3.24
N ARG A 258 -21.29 5.11 2.66
CA ARG A 258 -20.32 6.09 3.10
C ARG A 258 -20.57 6.43 4.58
N GLY A 259 -19.48 6.52 5.36
CA GLY A 259 -19.54 6.73 6.80
C GLY A 259 -19.69 5.46 7.64
N ASP A 260 -19.85 4.28 7.00
CA ASP A 260 -19.72 3.01 7.73
C ASP A 260 -18.27 2.83 8.20
N VAL A 261 -18.12 2.27 9.39
CA VAL A 261 -16.82 1.79 9.87
C VAL A 261 -16.85 0.26 9.83
N ILE A 262 -16.01 -0.35 9.00
CA ILE A 262 -15.87 -1.80 8.94
C ILE A 262 -15.00 -2.25 10.11
N LEU A 263 -15.63 -2.93 11.07
CA LEU A 263 -15.02 -3.41 12.32
C LEU A 263 -14.59 -4.88 12.25
N GLY A 264 -15.12 -5.64 11.30
CA GLY A 264 -14.84 -7.07 11.22
C GLY A 264 -15.19 -7.67 9.87
N ILE A 265 -14.54 -8.80 9.58
CA ILE A 265 -14.78 -9.62 8.40
C ILE A 265 -14.80 -11.10 8.79
N ASN A 266 -15.87 -11.81 8.46
CA ASN A 266 -16.06 -13.24 8.76
C ASN A 266 -15.86 -13.61 10.26
N GLY A 267 -16.20 -12.67 11.16
CA GLY A 267 -16.06 -12.86 12.60
C GLY A 267 -14.68 -12.47 13.17
N ASN A 268 -13.70 -12.16 12.33
CA ASN A 268 -12.41 -11.63 12.76
C ASN A 268 -12.47 -10.10 12.83
N THR A 269 -11.87 -9.52 13.87
CA THR A 269 -11.77 -8.07 14.02
C THR A 269 -10.85 -7.49 12.97
N VAL A 270 -11.17 -6.30 12.46
CA VAL A 270 -10.33 -5.49 11.56
C VAL A 270 -9.71 -4.38 12.41
N SER A 271 -8.39 -4.37 12.54
CA SER A 271 -7.66 -3.37 13.33
C SER A 271 -7.59 -2.03 12.61
N ASP A 272 -7.36 -2.04 11.30
CA ASP A 272 -7.20 -0.83 10.49
C ASP A 272 -7.56 -1.04 9.00
N SER A 273 -7.46 0.02 8.22
CA SER A 273 -7.78 0.00 6.79
C SER A 273 -6.79 -0.82 5.95
N ASN A 274 -5.55 -0.95 6.38
CA ASN A 274 -4.55 -1.75 5.69
C ASN A 274 -4.82 -3.25 5.85
N GLU A 275 -5.13 -3.69 7.07
CA GLU A 275 -5.53 -5.08 7.34
C GLU A 275 -6.78 -5.47 6.54
N LEU A 276 -7.79 -4.59 6.48
CA LEU A 276 -8.99 -4.84 5.66
C LEU A 276 -8.64 -4.99 4.18
N ARG A 277 -7.81 -4.08 3.64
CA ARG A 277 -7.36 -4.12 2.24
C ARG A 277 -6.66 -5.44 1.93
N ASN A 278 -5.68 -5.82 2.75
CA ASN A 278 -4.91 -7.05 2.57
C ASN A 278 -5.79 -8.29 2.69
N THR A 279 -6.65 -8.35 3.71
CA THR A 279 -7.57 -9.49 3.91
C THR A 279 -8.50 -9.69 2.71
N ILE A 280 -9.13 -8.62 2.21
CA ILE A 280 -10.01 -8.70 1.03
C ILE A 280 -9.24 -9.09 -0.23
N SER A 281 -8.03 -8.55 -0.42
CA SER A 281 -7.21 -8.82 -1.61
C SER A 281 -6.78 -10.28 -1.73
N MET A 282 -6.61 -10.98 -0.60
CA MET A 282 -6.24 -12.40 -0.59
C MET A 282 -7.42 -13.35 -0.81
N MET A 283 -8.66 -12.83 -0.76
CA MET A 283 -9.87 -13.63 -0.96
C MET A 283 -10.18 -13.77 -2.46
N GLN A 284 -10.86 -14.86 -2.81
CA GLN A 284 -11.23 -15.15 -4.18
C GLN A 284 -12.41 -14.28 -4.65
N PRO A 285 -12.38 -13.74 -5.88
CA PRO A 285 -13.58 -13.17 -6.51
C PRO A 285 -14.75 -14.17 -6.49
N GLY A 286 -15.97 -13.66 -6.24
CA GLY A 286 -17.17 -14.48 -6.11
C GLY A 286 -17.41 -15.06 -4.72
N GLN A 287 -16.45 -15.04 -3.81
CA GLN A 287 -16.63 -15.44 -2.42
C GLN A 287 -17.55 -14.44 -1.70
N THR A 288 -18.48 -14.97 -0.88
CA THR A 288 -19.29 -14.14 0.01
C THR A 288 -18.59 -13.95 1.33
N VAL A 289 -18.48 -12.68 1.76
CA VAL A 289 -17.90 -12.30 3.05
C VAL A 289 -18.94 -11.59 3.90
N LYS A 290 -18.87 -11.80 5.21
CA LYS A 290 -19.71 -11.13 6.18
C LYS A 290 -18.94 -10.00 6.82
N LEU A 291 -19.33 -8.75 6.53
CA LEU A 291 -18.77 -7.56 7.13
C LEU A 291 -19.56 -7.18 8.37
N THR A 292 -18.88 -6.92 9.47
CA THR A 292 -19.47 -6.28 10.67
C THR A 292 -19.14 -4.80 10.60
N VAL A 293 -20.18 -3.94 10.46
CA VAL A 293 -20.01 -2.49 10.31
C VAL A 293 -20.65 -1.74 11.47
N SER A 294 -20.05 -0.64 11.87
CA SER A 294 -20.68 0.37 12.73
C SER A 294 -21.31 1.45 11.85
N ARG A 295 -22.60 1.72 12.06
CA ARG A 295 -23.36 2.76 11.36
C ARG A 295 -24.22 3.51 12.37
N ASN A 296 -24.06 4.83 12.47
CA ASN A 296 -24.83 5.69 13.39
C ASN A 296 -24.81 5.19 14.85
N GLY A 297 -23.68 4.67 15.32
CA GLY A 297 -23.51 4.14 16.68
C GLY A 297 -24.07 2.72 16.90
N GLY A 298 -24.70 2.12 15.89
CA GLY A 298 -25.16 0.73 15.95
C GLY A 298 -24.29 -0.22 15.13
N THR A 299 -24.20 -1.48 15.53
CA THR A 299 -23.47 -2.53 14.78
C THR A 299 -24.44 -3.29 13.89
N LYS A 300 -24.02 -3.58 12.65
CA LYS A 300 -24.79 -4.32 11.65
C LYS A 300 -23.89 -5.28 10.88
N ASP A 301 -24.41 -6.45 10.57
CA ASP A 301 -23.75 -7.40 9.65
C ASP A 301 -24.29 -7.22 8.23
N ILE A 302 -23.38 -7.24 7.25
CA ILE A 302 -23.69 -7.10 5.82
C ILE A 302 -22.94 -8.20 5.07
N GLU A 303 -23.66 -8.99 4.30
CA GLU A 303 -23.08 -9.99 3.42
C GLU A 303 -22.76 -9.35 2.06
N VAL A 304 -21.51 -9.49 1.62
CA VAL A 304 -21.02 -8.95 0.35
C VAL A 304 -20.40 -10.08 -0.47
N LYS A 305 -20.85 -10.25 -1.70
CA LYS A 305 -20.20 -11.14 -2.66
C LYS A 305 -19.10 -10.37 -3.36
N LEU A 306 -17.83 -10.75 -3.14
CA LEU A 306 -16.66 -10.06 -3.69
C LEU A 306 -16.66 -10.07 -5.23
N GLY A 307 -16.31 -8.95 -5.84
CA GLY A 307 -15.94 -8.85 -7.24
C GLY A 307 -14.48 -9.17 -7.48
N GLU A 308 -14.07 -9.16 -8.75
CA GLU A 308 -12.66 -9.11 -9.13
C GLU A 308 -12.19 -7.66 -9.18
N LEU A 309 -11.00 -7.38 -8.64
CA LEU A 309 -10.40 -6.05 -8.69
C LEU A 309 -10.22 -5.64 -10.17
N PRO A 310 -10.82 -4.54 -10.64
CA PRO A 310 -10.64 -4.08 -12.00
C PRO A 310 -9.16 -3.78 -12.30
N LEU A 311 -8.70 -4.16 -13.48
CA LEU A 311 -7.40 -3.69 -13.99
C LEU A 311 -7.52 -2.18 -14.23
N SER A 312 -6.83 -1.38 -13.45
CA SER A 312 -6.89 0.08 -13.55
C SER A 312 -6.40 0.57 -14.89
N LYS A 313 -7.22 1.42 -15.56
CA LYS A 313 -6.73 2.43 -16.51
C LYS A 313 -6.66 3.74 -15.73
N ASP A 314 -5.46 4.25 -15.62
CA ASP A 314 -5.05 5.61 -15.28
C ASP A 314 -6.00 6.48 -14.44
N GLU A 315 -5.59 6.77 -13.19
CA GLU A 315 -5.98 8.00 -12.49
C GLU A 315 -4.71 8.77 -12.11
N ALA A 316 -4.39 9.77 -12.95
CA ALA A 316 -3.37 10.78 -12.65
C ALA A 316 -4.03 11.95 -11.94
N ALA A 317 -3.53 12.33 -10.78
CA ALA A 317 -3.86 13.59 -10.12
C ALA A 317 -2.75 14.60 -10.39
N SER A 318 -3.11 15.82 -10.82
CA SER A 318 -2.18 16.93 -10.97
C SER A 318 -2.54 18.08 -10.03
N ASP A 319 -1.54 18.55 -9.28
CA ASP A 319 -1.60 19.76 -8.44
C ASP A 319 -1.40 21.02 -9.26
N THR A 320 -2.19 22.09 -8.99
CA THR A 320 -1.79 23.46 -9.29
C THR A 320 -2.45 24.45 -8.32
N GLU A 321 -1.64 25.36 -7.74
CA GLU A 321 -2.03 26.41 -6.79
C GLU A 321 -2.49 27.73 -7.44
N LYS A 322 -3.43 28.44 -6.76
CA LYS A 322 -3.47 29.92 -6.48
C LYS A 322 -4.85 30.35 -6.00
N GLY A 323 -4.97 31.04 -5.07
CA GLY A 323 -4.98 32.03 -4.05
C GLY A 323 -6.15 33.00 -3.99
N GLY A 324 -6.67 33.29 -2.76
CA GLY A 324 -7.61 34.39 -2.46
C GLY A 324 -8.45 34.20 -1.18
N SER A 325 -8.33 35.10 -0.24
CA SER A 325 -8.75 35.03 1.16
C SER A 325 -10.10 35.67 1.49
N LYS A 326 -10.83 35.10 2.48
CA LYS A 326 -11.68 35.80 3.45
C LYS A 326 -12.04 34.93 4.67
N GLU A 327 -12.23 35.55 5.80
CA GLU A 327 -12.45 35.17 7.19
C GLU A 327 -12.57 33.68 7.58
N SER A 328 -11.82 33.34 8.64
CA SER A 328 -11.44 31.96 8.99
C SER A 328 -12.23 31.43 10.17
N LEU A 329 -13.09 30.43 9.95
CA LEU A 329 -13.66 29.63 11.02
C LEU A 329 -12.73 28.42 11.31
N LYS A 330 -12.15 28.35 12.52
CA LYS A 330 -11.14 27.34 12.91
C LYS A 330 -9.90 27.29 12.00
N GLY A 331 -9.55 28.42 11.37
CA GLY A 331 -8.40 28.50 10.47
C GLY A 331 -8.70 28.11 9.02
N ILE A 332 -9.98 28.00 8.62
CA ILE A 332 -10.38 27.70 7.25
C ILE A 332 -11.09 28.90 6.63
N THR A 333 -10.71 29.25 5.42
CA THR A 333 -11.49 30.17 4.58
C THR A 333 -12.17 29.35 3.50
N VAL A 334 -13.48 29.52 3.34
CA VAL A 334 -14.29 28.81 2.38
C VAL A 334 -15.10 29.76 1.50
N GLU A 335 -15.39 29.31 0.29
CA GLU A 335 -16.33 29.99 -0.63
C GLU A 335 -17.32 28.94 -1.16
N THR A 336 -18.52 29.40 -1.52
CA THR A 336 -19.50 28.51 -2.18
C THR A 336 -18.92 28.02 -3.51
N LEU A 337 -18.97 26.72 -3.76
CA LEU A 337 -18.51 26.14 -5.02
C LEU A 337 -19.43 26.59 -6.15
N ASP A 338 -18.89 27.38 -7.08
CA ASP A 338 -19.54 27.76 -8.34
C ASP A 338 -19.15 26.84 -9.50
N SER A 339 -19.80 26.99 -10.65
CA SER A 339 -19.57 26.17 -11.83
C SER A 339 -18.15 26.31 -12.37
N ASP A 340 -17.60 27.52 -12.34
CA ASP A 340 -16.29 27.82 -12.91
C ASP A 340 -15.17 27.18 -12.04
N THR A 341 -15.30 27.29 -10.73
CA THR A 341 -14.39 26.65 -9.77
C THR A 341 -14.51 25.12 -9.83
N ALA A 342 -15.73 24.58 -9.96
CA ALA A 342 -15.93 23.14 -10.11
C ALA A 342 -15.23 22.62 -11.38
N GLN A 343 -15.31 23.35 -12.47
CA GLN A 343 -14.62 23.01 -13.73
C GLN A 343 -13.11 23.10 -13.60
N GLN A 344 -12.57 24.13 -12.91
CA GLN A 344 -11.13 24.27 -12.63
C GLN A 344 -10.60 23.11 -11.78
N LEU A 345 -11.41 22.62 -10.85
CA LEU A 345 -11.08 21.48 -9.97
C LEU A 345 -11.42 20.13 -10.63
N GLN A 346 -11.79 20.11 -11.90
CA GLN A 346 -12.18 18.93 -12.68
C GLN A 346 -13.30 18.10 -12.02
N LEU A 347 -14.19 18.77 -11.30
CA LEU A 347 -15.33 18.15 -10.65
C LEU A 347 -16.58 18.19 -11.53
N PRO A 348 -17.48 17.18 -11.40
CA PRO A 348 -18.78 17.23 -12.08
C PRO A 348 -19.55 18.52 -11.74
N GLU A 349 -20.24 19.13 -12.72
CA GLU A 349 -21.08 20.33 -12.50
C GLU A 349 -22.19 20.12 -11.46
N SER A 350 -22.57 18.85 -11.24
CA SER A 350 -23.54 18.47 -10.20
C SER A 350 -22.98 18.53 -8.79
N THR A 351 -21.67 18.69 -8.61
CA THR A 351 -21.00 18.77 -7.31
C THR A 351 -21.48 20.02 -6.57
N LYS A 352 -21.91 19.84 -5.32
CA LYS A 352 -22.30 20.92 -4.41
C LYS A 352 -21.39 20.90 -3.18
N GLY A 353 -21.15 22.06 -2.61
CA GLY A 353 -20.32 22.20 -1.44
C GLY A 353 -19.70 23.58 -1.30
N VAL A 354 -18.68 23.66 -0.48
CA VAL A 354 -17.84 24.85 -0.32
C VAL A 354 -16.39 24.48 -0.63
N VAL A 355 -15.70 25.34 -1.39
CA VAL A 355 -14.29 25.18 -1.70
C VAL A 355 -13.44 25.86 -0.61
N VAL A 356 -12.42 25.18 -0.14
CA VAL A 356 -11.40 25.74 0.77
C VAL A 356 -10.48 26.64 -0.03
N THR A 357 -10.56 27.95 0.22
CA THR A 357 -9.73 28.95 -0.46
C THR A 357 -8.47 29.30 0.32
N GLY A 358 -8.43 28.99 1.63
CA GLY A 358 -7.28 29.18 2.50
C GLY A 358 -7.35 28.31 3.74
N VAL A 359 -6.16 27.89 4.22
CA VAL A 359 -5.97 27.21 5.51
C VAL A 359 -4.84 27.91 6.24
N ASP A 360 -5.11 28.35 7.49
CA ASP A 360 -4.09 28.90 8.36
C ASP A 360 -3.11 27.78 8.77
N PRO A 361 -1.80 27.89 8.44
CA PRO A 361 -0.83 26.84 8.74
C PRO A 361 -0.67 26.51 10.24
N SER A 362 -1.08 27.41 11.13
CA SER A 362 -1.03 27.21 12.59
C SER A 362 -2.36 26.74 13.20
N SER A 363 -3.33 26.40 12.37
CA SER A 363 -4.70 26.07 12.80
C SER A 363 -4.93 24.56 12.94
N PRO A 364 -5.93 24.14 13.74
CA PRO A 364 -6.39 22.75 13.78
C PRO A 364 -6.79 22.20 12.41
N ALA A 365 -7.17 23.05 11.47
CA ALA A 365 -7.51 22.66 10.11
C ALA A 365 -6.28 22.20 9.32
N ALA A 366 -5.14 22.89 9.47
CA ALA A 366 -3.88 22.43 8.89
C ALA A 366 -3.42 21.11 9.50
N ASP A 367 -3.49 20.97 10.82
CA ASP A 367 -3.14 19.75 11.54
C ASP A 367 -4.02 18.56 11.14
N SER A 368 -5.28 18.82 10.76
CA SER A 368 -6.21 17.79 10.28
C SER A 368 -5.97 17.39 8.82
N GLY A 369 -5.05 18.06 8.12
CA GLY A 369 -4.68 17.79 6.73
C GLY A 369 -5.61 18.40 5.69
N LEU A 370 -6.43 19.39 6.05
CA LEU A 370 -7.17 20.20 5.07
C LEU A 370 -6.22 21.05 4.24
N ARG A 371 -6.54 21.18 2.96
CA ARG A 371 -5.74 21.92 1.98
C ARG A 371 -6.59 22.87 1.17
N LYS A 372 -5.97 23.91 0.67
CA LYS A 372 -6.58 24.77 -0.35
C LYS A 372 -6.95 23.94 -1.59
N GLY A 373 -8.14 24.20 -2.15
CA GLY A 373 -8.70 23.44 -3.26
C GLY A 373 -9.58 22.27 -2.83
N ASP A 374 -9.59 21.89 -1.56
CA ASP A 374 -10.54 20.91 -1.04
C ASP A 374 -11.98 21.41 -1.17
N VAL A 375 -12.90 20.53 -1.54
CA VAL A 375 -14.33 20.84 -1.59
C VAL A 375 -15.06 20.09 -0.50
N ILE A 376 -15.55 20.81 0.52
CA ILE A 376 -16.32 20.24 1.63
C ILE A 376 -17.76 20.07 1.18
N GLN A 377 -18.25 18.83 1.19
CA GLN A 377 -19.59 18.45 0.74
C GLN A 377 -20.55 18.16 1.88
N GLU A 378 -20.04 17.69 3.03
CA GLU A 378 -20.83 17.36 4.22
C GLU A 378 -20.12 17.79 5.50
N VAL A 379 -20.90 18.11 6.53
CA VAL A 379 -20.46 18.30 7.91
C VAL A 379 -21.30 17.37 8.79
N ASN A 380 -20.67 16.43 9.50
CA ASN A 380 -21.35 15.42 10.34
C ASN A 380 -22.47 14.67 9.58
N HIS A 381 -22.17 14.20 8.37
CA HIS A 381 -23.09 13.53 7.44
C HIS A 381 -24.27 14.37 6.95
N ALA A 382 -24.31 15.68 7.26
CA ALA A 382 -25.29 16.62 6.73
C ALA A 382 -24.71 17.33 5.50
N PRO A 383 -25.36 17.25 4.32
CA PRO A 383 -24.88 17.94 3.13
C PRO A 383 -24.83 19.45 3.32
N VAL A 384 -23.78 20.10 2.82
CA VAL A 384 -23.64 21.56 2.75
C VAL A 384 -23.54 22.00 1.30
N LYS A 385 -24.26 23.07 0.95
CA LYS A 385 -24.34 23.52 -0.46
C LYS A 385 -23.71 24.91 -0.67
N ASN A 386 -23.50 25.63 0.40
CA ASN A 386 -22.97 27.01 0.38
C ASN A 386 -22.27 27.34 1.69
N ALA A 387 -21.54 28.46 1.72
CA ALA A 387 -20.77 28.91 2.88
C ALA A 387 -21.64 29.11 4.12
N ALA A 388 -22.87 29.65 4.00
CA ALA A 388 -23.77 29.87 5.13
C ALA A 388 -24.23 28.54 5.77
N GLU A 389 -24.56 27.53 4.98
CA GLU A 389 -24.88 26.18 5.48
C GLU A 389 -23.67 25.51 6.16
N PHE A 390 -22.48 25.69 5.62
CA PHE A 390 -21.24 25.22 6.21
C PHE A 390 -21.00 25.87 7.59
N GLU A 391 -21.08 27.20 7.69
CA GLU A 391 -20.90 27.94 8.95
C GLU A 391 -21.90 27.50 10.01
N ALA A 392 -23.17 27.36 9.62
CA ALA A 392 -24.23 26.90 10.51
C ALA A 392 -24.03 25.47 11.01
N ALA A 393 -23.51 24.57 10.16
CA ALA A 393 -23.22 23.20 10.52
C ALA A 393 -21.96 23.09 11.42
N MET A 394 -20.94 23.89 11.15
CA MET A 394 -19.71 23.97 11.95
C MET A 394 -20.00 24.51 13.36
N SER A 395 -20.83 25.58 13.49
CA SER A 395 -21.22 26.16 14.78
C SER A 395 -21.94 25.16 15.68
N LYS A 396 -22.72 24.23 15.11
CA LYS A 396 -23.39 23.17 15.88
C LYS A 396 -22.41 22.08 16.35
N SER A 397 -21.25 22.01 15.77
CA SER A 397 -20.25 20.93 15.99
C SER A 397 -19.19 21.28 17.03
N GLU A 398 -19.19 22.50 17.61
CA GLU A 398 -18.14 23.03 18.48
C GLU A 398 -17.80 22.15 19.70
N LYS A 399 -18.78 21.39 20.23
CA LYS A 399 -18.58 20.56 21.44
C LYS A 399 -17.97 19.18 21.18
N ASN A 400 -18.24 18.59 20.04
CA ASN A 400 -17.88 17.17 19.75
C ASN A 400 -16.86 17.00 18.62
N GLY A 401 -16.41 18.09 17.99
CA GLY A 401 -15.64 18.05 16.75
C GLY A 401 -16.56 17.97 15.53
N ALA A 402 -16.03 18.33 14.36
CA ALA A 402 -16.72 18.26 13.08
C ALA A 402 -16.08 17.19 12.21
N LEU A 403 -16.87 16.28 11.67
CA LEU A 403 -16.46 15.34 10.65
C LEU A 403 -16.84 15.90 9.28
N LEU A 404 -15.86 16.29 8.48
CA LEU A 404 -16.06 16.88 7.16
C LEU A 404 -15.88 15.81 6.09
N LEU A 405 -16.80 15.71 5.13
CA LEU A 405 -16.58 14.98 3.90
C LEU A 405 -15.99 15.94 2.88
N VAL A 406 -14.78 15.65 2.45
CA VAL A 406 -13.98 16.49 1.56
C VAL A 406 -13.79 15.76 0.23
N ASN A 407 -14.05 16.43 -0.88
CA ASN A 407 -13.64 15.97 -2.21
C ASN A 407 -12.31 16.66 -2.57
N ARG A 408 -11.30 15.87 -2.83
CA ARG A 408 -9.96 16.31 -3.22
C ARG A 408 -9.62 15.66 -4.56
N GLY A 409 -9.61 16.44 -5.64
CA GLY A 409 -9.28 15.95 -6.99
C GLY A 409 -10.12 14.74 -7.43
N GLY A 410 -11.43 14.73 -7.13
CA GLY A 410 -12.32 13.62 -7.48
C GLY A 410 -12.40 12.48 -6.44
N THR A 411 -11.48 12.42 -5.49
CA THR A 411 -11.49 11.42 -4.41
C THR A 411 -12.10 12.01 -3.14
N THR A 412 -12.98 11.24 -2.47
CA THR A 412 -13.59 11.66 -1.21
C THR A 412 -12.86 11.10 0.00
N VAL A 413 -12.59 11.99 0.98
CA VAL A 413 -11.96 11.64 2.26
C VAL A 413 -12.72 12.30 3.40
N PHE A 414 -12.75 11.68 4.56
CA PHE A 414 -13.21 12.32 5.78
C PHE A 414 -12.04 13.03 6.49
N VAL A 415 -12.31 14.24 6.98
CA VAL A 415 -11.40 15.04 7.79
C VAL A 415 -12.13 15.46 9.05
N ALA A 416 -11.51 15.27 10.22
CA ALA A 416 -12.08 15.66 11.50
C ALA A 416 -11.37 16.90 12.06
N LEU A 417 -12.19 17.86 12.53
CA LEU A 417 -11.77 19.14 13.12
C LEU A 417 -12.20 19.27 14.59
#